data_231bde4b2a907526456d8d59693f190e
#
_entry.id   231bde4b2a907526456d8d59693f190e
#
_cell.length_a   1.000
_cell.length_b   1.000
_cell.length_c   1.000
_cell.angle_alpha   90.00
_cell.angle_beta   90.00
_cell.angle_gamma   90.00
#
_symmetry.space_group_name_H-M   'P 1'
#
loop_
_entity.id
_entity.type
_entity.pdbx_description
1 polymer ?
#
loop_
_entity_poly.entity_id
_entity_poly.type
_entity_poly.pdbx_seq_one_letter_code
_entity_poly.pdbx_strand_id
1 'polypeptide(L)'
;MKNYIFNPLYEKNCPGNVHFTTGTLISSDMETVWNNVCKGENVKKYFTTDARRDLDAGGEVLWVWGEDAALINVLEVYPNEKIVFEWNAMNVDYKTRAEFIFEAKNGKIRLKIKETGWEMNDVGLKSAFANCSGWTEFLSALKVFIEYKITFLTK
;
A
#
# COMPACT_ATOMS: atom_id res chain seq x y z
N MET A 1 -11.19 1.35 19.74
CA MET A 1 -10.51 0.45 18.77
C MET A 1 -11.60 -0.27 18.00
N LYS A 2 -11.83 0.08 16.71
CA LYS A 2 -12.78 -0.68 15.88
C LYS A 2 -12.15 -2.03 15.59
N ASN A 3 -12.79 -3.12 16.04
CA ASN A 3 -12.39 -4.48 15.67
C ASN A 3 -12.79 -4.72 14.21
N TYR A 4 -11.83 -4.65 13.31
CA TYR A 4 -12.05 -5.04 11.93
C TYR A 4 -12.12 -6.58 11.88
N ILE A 5 -13.30 -7.10 11.61
CA ILE A 5 -13.56 -8.53 11.50
C ILE A 5 -12.84 -9.05 10.24
N PHE A 6 -12.04 -10.08 10.42
CA PHE A 6 -11.41 -10.81 9.32
C PHE A 6 -12.49 -11.38 8.40
N ASN A 7 -12.49 -11.03 7.11
CA ASN A 7 -13.50 -11.50 6.16
C ASN A 7 -13.19 -12.95 5.73
N PRO A 8 -14.06 -13.94 6.00
CA PRO A 8 -13.80 -15.34 5.67
C PRO A 8 -13.62 -15.64 4.17
N LEU A 9 -14.16 -14.78 3.28
CA LEU A 9 -13.94 -14.90 1.82
C LEU A 9 -12.50 -14.66 1.42
N TYR A 10 -11.72 -14.14 2.32
CA TYR A 10 -10.36 -13.75 2.17
C TYR A 10 -9.36 -14.93 2.27
N GLU A 11 -9.69 -15.92 3.10
CA GLU A 11 -8.83 -17.10 3.30
C GLU A 11 -8.58 -17.92 2.02
N LYS A 12 -9.47 -17.78 1.01
CA LYS A 12 -9.32 -18.48 -0.28
C LYS A 12 -8.24 -17.88 -1.20
N ASN A 13 -7.88 -16.61 -0.99
CA ASN A 13 -6.93 -15.90 -1.85
C ASN A 13 -5.56 -15.69 -1.19
N CYS A 14 -5.47 -15.89 0.14
CA CYS A 14 -4.25 -15.71 0.91
C CYS A 14 -3.92 -17.02 1.63
N PRO A 15 -3.11 -17.89 1.03
CA PRO A 15 -2.91 -19.26 1.50
C PRO A 15 -2.16 -19.37 2.82
N GLY A 16 -1.49 -18.30 3.25
CA GLY A 16 -0.66 -18.31 4.44
C GLY A 16 -0.96 -17.17 5.40
N ASN A 17 -0.24 -17.17 6.51
CA ASN A 17 -0.38 -16.21 7.60
C ASN A 17 0.90 -15.40 7.89
N VAL A 18 1.93 -15.54 7.08
CA VAL A 18 3.11 -14.68 7.17
C VAL A 18 2.70 -13.24 6.83
N HIS A 19 3.08 -12.32 7.69
CA HIS A 19 2.71 -10.91 7.57
C HIS A 19 3.83 -10.01 8.08
N PHE A 20 3.77 -8.75 7.68
CA PHE A 20 4.57 -7.67 8.25
C PHE A 20 3.72 -6.41 8.41
N THR A 21 4.25 -5.47 9.18
CA THR A 21 3.76 -4.10 9.24
C THR A 21 4.95 -3.15 9.16
N THR A 22 4.88 -2.19 8.24
CA THR A 22 5.83 -1.08 8.17
C THR A 22 5.06 0.23 8.23
N GLY A 23 5.72 1.35 8.53
CA GLY A 23 5.02 2.62 8.66
C GLY A 23 5.97 3.80 8.83
N THR A 24 5.42 4.98 8.63
CA THR A 24 6.14 6.25 8.85
C THR A 24 5.23 7.30 9.47
N LEU A 25 5.83 8.33 10.03
CA LEU A 25 5.15 9.51 10.55
C LEU A 25 5.41 10.70 9.63
N ILE A 26 4.34 11.29 9.08
CA ILE A 26 4.40 12.35 8.09
C ILE A 26 3.92 13.66 8.72
N SER A 27 4.72 14.71 8.61
CA SER A 27 4.38 16.06 9.08
C SER A 27 3.48 16.75 8.06
N SER A 28 2.19 16.45 8.11
CA SER A 28 1.16 17.00 7.23
C SER A 28 -0.22 16.76 7.82
N ASP A 29 -1.26 17.29 7.17
CA ASP A 29 -2.66 17.01 7.48
C ASP A 29 -3.16 15.73 6.82
N MET A 30 -4.30 15.22 7.29
CA MET A 30 -4.89 13.97 6.83
C MET A 30 -5.29 14.02 5.34
N GLU A 31 -5.90 15.10 4.91
CA GLU A 31 -6.35 15.26 3.53
C GLU A 31 -5.18 15.22 2.54
N THR A 32 -4.11 15.92 2.87
CA THR A 32 -2.87 15.92 2.06
C THR A 32 -2.27 14.53 1.97
N VAL A 33 -2.13 13.80 3.09
CA VAL A 33 -1.58 12.44 3.07
C VAL A 33 -2.50 11.48 2.31
N TRP A 34 -3.81 11.52 2.57
CA TRP A 34 -4.80 10.70 1.88
C TRP A 34 -4.74 10.90 0.36
N ASN A 35 -4.81 12.15 -0.09
CA ASN A 35 -4.80 12.47 -1.52
C ASN A 35 -3.50 12.05 -2.21
N ASN A 36 -2.35 12.16 -1.53
CA ASN A 36 -1.08 11.73 -2.11
C ASN A 36 -0.93 10.21 -2.19
N VAL A 37 -1.62 9.45 -1.34
CA VAL A 37 -1.67 7.99 -1.41
C VAL A 37 -2.71 7.50 -2.42
N CYS A 38 -3.88 8.14 -2.47
CA CYS A 38 -5.04 7.59 -3.16
C CYS A 38 -5.20 8.07 -4.60
N LYS A 39 -4.82 9.34 -4.88
CA LYS A 39 -5.00 9.91 -6.21
C LYS A 39 -3.89 9.50 -7.16
N GLY A 40 -4.24 8.84 -8.26
CA GLY A 40 -3.29 8.37 -9.27
C GLY A 40 -2.39 9.50 -9.79
N GLU A 41 -2.96 10.68 -10.02
CA GLU A 41 -2.21 11.87 -10.44
C GLU A 41 -1.11 12.31 -9.44
N ASN A 42 -1.30 12.01 -8.15
CA ASN A 42 -0.32 12.34 -7.13
C ASN A 42 0.73 11.23 -6.98
N VAL A 43 0.30 9.96 -6.98
CA VAL A 43 1.23 8.81 -6.88
C VAL A 43 2.27 8.82 -8.00
N LYS A 44 1.89 9.22 -9.22
CA LYS A 44 2.81 9.37 -10.37
C LYS A 44 3.90 10.42 -10.16
N LYS A 45 3.77 11.30 -9.20
CA LYS A 45 4.78 12.36 -8.97
C LYS A 45 5.97 11.86 -8.18
N TYR A 46 5.84 10.76 -7.43
CA TYR A 46 6.89 10.32 -6.53
C TYR A 46 7.18 8.81 -6.51
N PHE A 47 6.26 7.97 -7.01
CA PHE A 47 6.41 6.51 -6.85
C PHE A 47 6.21 5.72 -8.15
N THR A 48 5.13 5.91 -8.88
CA THR A 48 4.83 5.16 -10.11
C THR A 48 5.11 5.99 -11.36
N THR A 49 5.34 5.34 -12.50
CA THR A 49 5.40 6.03 -13.80
C THR A 49 4.02 6.29 -14.38
N ASP A 50 3.04 5.43 -14.06
CA ASP A 50 1.61 5.65 -14.35
C ASP A 50 0.75 5.01 -13.25
N ALA A 51 -0.40 5.59 -12.98
CA ALA A 51 -1.40 5.07 -12.07
C ALA A 51 -2.78 5.33 -12.67
N ARG A 52 -3.40 4.27 -13.14
CA ARG A 52 -4.69 4.34 -13.82
C ARG A 52 -5.79 4.11 -12.81
N ARG A 53 -6.57 5.15 -12.55
CA ARG A 53 -7.63 5.21 -11.55
C ARG A 53 -7.10 5.46 -10.13
N ASP A 54 -7.91 6.12 -9.33
CA ASP A 54 -7.65 6.41 -7.91
C ASP A 54 -7.93 5.17 -7.04
N LEU A 55 -7.12 4.95 -6.01
CA LEU A 55 -7.35 3.85 -5.06
C LEU A 55 -8.68 4.01 -4.32
N ASP A 56 -9.04 5.24 -3.93
CA ASP A 56 -10.27 5.49 -3.19
C ASP A 56 -11.54 5.41 -4.05
N ALA A 57 -11.41 5.20 -5.35
CA ALA A 57 -12.53 4.87 -6.22
C ALA A 57 -12.99 3.40 -6.10
N GLY A 58 -12.18 2.54 -5.45
CA GLY A 58 -12.46 1.11 -5.31
C GLY A 58 -12.30 0.33 -6.62
N GLY A 59 -12.37 -0.99 -6.55
CA GLY A 59 -12.22 -1.90 -7.69
C GLY A 59 -10.80 -1.97 -8.23
N GLU A 60 -10.66 -2.29 -9.52
CA GLU A 60 -9.35 -2.52 -10.14
C GLU A 60 -8.61 -1.22 -10.43
N VAL A 61 -7.36 -1.15 -10.00
CA VAL A 61 -6.43 -0.04 -10.20
C VAL A 61 -5.11 -0.60 -10.73
N LEU A 62 -4.57 -0.01 -11.80
CA LEU A 62 -3.29 -0.41 -12.37
C LEU A 62 -2.21 0.60 -11.97
N TRP A 63 -1.18 0.11 -11.29
CA TRP A 63 0.06 0.84 -11.06
C TRP A 63 1.15 0.34 -11.99
N VAL A 64 1.93 1.27 -12.55
CA VAL A 64 2.96 0.97 -13.57
C VAL A 64 4.30 1.58 -13.15
N TRP A 65 5.38 0.82 -13.34
CA TRP A 65 6.77 1.24 -13.15
C TRP A 65 7.59 0.88 -14.39
N GLY A 66 7.64 1.81 -15.36
CA GLY A 66 8.29 1.51 -16.64
C GLY A 66 7.60 0.38 -17.40
N GLU A 67 8.28 -0.76 -17.51
CA GLU A 67 7.74 -1.98 -18.15
C GLU A 67 6.98 -2.90 -17.20
N ASP A 68 7.16 -2.71 -15.88
CA ASP A 68 6.47 -3.50 -14.85
C ASP A 68 5.13 -2.88 -14.49
N ALA A 69 4.17 -3.73 -14.13
CA ALA A 69 2.86 -3.29 -13.68
C ALA A 69 2.27 -4.22 -12.62
N ALA A 70 1.45 -3.67 -11.75
CA ALA A 70 0.68 -4.43 -10.76
C ALA A 70 -0.79 -4.04 -10.83
N LEU A 71 -1.65 -5.06 -10.93
CA LEU A 71 -3.10 -4.90 -10.81
C LEU A 71 -3.47 -5.00 -9.32
N ILE A 72 -4.01 -3.92 -8.80
CA ILE A 72 -4.51 -3.79 -7.45
C ILE A 72 -6.03 -3.94 -7.48
N ASN A 73 -6.59 -4.85 -6.71
CA ASN A 73 -8.04 -4.96 -6.55
C ASN A 73 -8.45 -4.41 -5.18
N VAL A 74 -8.96 -3.19 -5.17
CA VAL A 74 -9.40 -2.51 -3.95
C VAL A 74 -10.71 -3.10 -3.46
N LEU A 75 -10.71 -3.64 -2.26
CA LEU A 75 -11.82 -4.34 -1.62
C LEU A 75 -12.65 -3.43 -0.71
N GLU A 76 -11.98 -2.57 0.05
CA GLU A 76 -12.61 -1.71 1.05
C GLU A 76 -11.96 -0.32 1.07
N VAL A 77 -12.77 0.70 1.19
CA VAL A 77 -12.33 2.10 1.36
C VAL A 77 -13.10 2.73 2.52
N TYR A 78 -12.35 3.16 3.52
CA TYR A 78 -12.84 3.97 4.63
C TYR A 78 -12.13 5.33 4.56
N PRO A 79 -12.77 6.39 4.04
CA PRO A 79 -12.11 7.67 3.77
C PRO A 79 -11.36 8.21 4.99
N ASN A 80 -10.09 8.60 4.78
CA ASN A 80 -9.18 9.11 5.81
C ASN A 80 -8.86 8.13 6.96
N GLU A 81 -9.25 6.86 6.83
CA GLU A 81 -9.00 5.83 7.85
C GLU A 81 -8.21 4.65 7.28
N LYS A 82 -8.73 4.03 6.20
CA LYS A 82 -8.14 2.76 5.71
C LYS A 82 -8.52 2.45 4.27
N ILE A 83 -7.57 1.84 3.56
CA ILE A 83 -7.81 1.16 2.27
C ILE A 83 -7.33 -0.27 2.39
N VAL A 84 -8.12 -1.20 1.88
CA VAL A 84 -7.81 -2.63 1.83
C VAL A 84 -7.84 -3.10 0.39
N PHE A 85 -6.81 -3.78 -0.04
CA PHE A 85 -6.74 -4.35 -1.37
C PHE A 85 -6.00 -5.69 -1.40
N GLU A 86 -6.22 -6.43 -2.45
CA GLU A 86 -5.43 -7.61 -2.79
C GLU A 86 -4.68 -7.40 -4.10
N TRP A 87 -3.55 -8.05 -4.25
CA TRP A 87 -2.76 -8.07 -5.47
C TRP A 87 -1.88 -9.31 -5.53
N ASN A 88 -1.30 -9.59 -6.69
CA ASN A 88 -0.32 -10.65 -6.78
C ASN A 88 0.99 -10.19 -6.13
N ALA A 89 1.44 -10.93 -5.13
CA ALA A 89 2.72 -10.64 -4.50
C ALA A 89 3.87 -11.04 -5.42
N MET A 90 5.03 -10.42 -5.22
CA MET A 90 6.21 -10.64 -6.05
C MET A 90 6.71 -12.09 -5.93
N ASN A 91 6.97 -12.73 -7.08
CA ASN A 91 7.57 -14.07 -7.19
C ASN A 91 6.76 -15.21 -6.54
N VAL A 92 5.47 -15.03 -6.36
CA VAL A 92 4.52 -16.07 -5.96
C VAL A 92 3.30 -16.06 -6.89
N ASP A 93 2.56 -17.14 -6.97
CA ASP A 93 1.41 -17.33 -7.85
C ASP A 93 0.05 -17.16 -7.13
N TYR A 94 0.07 -16.53 -5.98
CA TYR A 94 -1.11 -16.25 -5.19
C TYR A 94 -1.19 -14.77 -4.79
N LYS A 95 -2.36 -14.36 -4.31
CA LYS A 95 -2.60 -13.00 -3.85
C LYS A 95 -2.28 -12.84 -2.37
N THR A 96 -1.83 -11.66 -2.03
CA THR A 96 -1.70 -11.15 -0.66
C THR A 96 -2.66 -9.98 -0.44
N ARG A 97 -2.88 -9.63 0.82
CA ARG A 97 -3.72 -8.52 1.24
C ARG A 97 -2.88 -7.42 1.87
N ALA A 98 -3.04 -6.23 1.36
CA ALA A 98 -2.47 -5.04 1.94
C ALA A 98 -3.54 -4.14 2.55
N GLU A 99 -3.19 -3.51 3.67
CA GLU A 99 -4.00 -2.52 4.36
C GLU A 99 -3.17 -1.25 4.56
N PHE A 100 -3.63 -0.14 3.99
CA PHE A 100 -3.13 1.19 4.30
C PHE A 100 -3.97 1.77 5.43
N ILE A 101 -3.35 2.09 6.55
CA ILE A 101 -4.02 2.55 7.77
C ILE A 101 -3.50 3.93 8.13
N PHE A 102 -4.41 4.90 8.19
CA PHE A 102 -4.13 6.31 8.44
C PHE A 102 -4.57 6.69 9.86
N GLU A 103 -3.67 7.24 10.65
CA GLU A 103 -3.93 7.61 12.05
C GLU A 103 -3.37 9.01 12.34
N ALA A 104 -4.20 9.89 12.89
CA ALA A 104 -3.71 11.15 13.44
C ALA A 104 -2.91 10.87 14.74
N LYS A 105 -1.71 11.41 14.83
CA LYS A 105 -0.82 11.24 15.98
C LYS A 105 0.01 12.49 16.24
N ASN A 106 -0.27 13.18 17.36
CA ASN A 106 0.51 14.35 17.81
C ASN A 106 0.70 15.42 16.71
N GLY A 107 -0.38 15.79 16.02
CA GLY A 107 -0.35 16.79 14.95
C GLY A 107 0.30 16.33 13.64
N LYS A 108 0.59 15.05 13.52
CA LYS A 108 1.13 14.40 12.32
C LYS A 108 0.23 13.25 11.91
N ILE A 109 0.50 12.68 10.74
CA ILE A 109 -0.20 11.48 10.26
C ILE A 109 0.76 10.30 10.29
N ARG A 110 0.35 9.24 10.99
CA ARG A 110 0.99 7.93 10.88
C ARG A 110 0.31 7.17 9.77
N LEU A 111 1.07 6.80 8.75
CA LEU A 111 0.65 5.84 7.74
C LEU A 111 1.34 4.50 8.03
N LYS A 112 0.54 3.47 8.25
CA LYS A 112 0.99 2.07 8.38
C LYS A 112 0.54 1.28 7.17
N ILE A 113 1.39 0.37 6.72
CA ILE A 113 1.09 -0.62 5.71
C ILE A 113 1.28 -1.99 6.34
N LYS A 114 0.19 -2.74 6.42
CA LYS A 114 0.19 -4.14 6.84
C LYS A 114 -0.08 -4.99 5.62
N GLU A 115 0.74 -5.99 5.38
CA GLU A 115 0.48 -6.98 4.34
C GLU A 115 0.59 -8.39 4.90
N THR A 116 -0.30 -9.28 4.46
CA THR A 116 -0.44 -10.65 4.95
C THR A 116 -0.82 -11.59 3.82
N GLY A 117 -0.57 -12.89 4.03
CA GLY A 117 -1.09 -13.94 3.17
C GLY A 117 -0.04 -14.85 2.54
N TRP A 118 1.26 -14.64 2.82
CA TRP A 118 2.29 -15.55 2.31
C TRP A 118 2.33 -16.87 3.07
N GLU A 119 2.66 -17.92 2.33
CA GLU A 119 2.96 -19.21 2.93
C GLU A 119 4.24 -19.16 3.77
N MET A 120 4.27 -19.96 4.83
CA MET A 120 5.45 -20.12 5.70
C MET A 120 6.45 -21.10 5.07
N ASN A 121 7.10 -20.66 4.00
CA ASN A 121 8.18 -21.38 3.31
C ASN A 121 9.20 -20.39 2.74
N ASP A 122 10.32 -20.87 2.23
CA ASP A 122 11.40 -20.03 1.75
C ASP A 122 10.98 -19.05 0.66
N VAL A 123 10.12 -19.46 -0.26
CA VAL A 123 9.62 -18.62 -1.37
C VAL A 123 8.70 -17.53 -0.84
N GLY A 124 7.76 -17.90 0.03
CA GLY A 124 6.84 -16.96 0.66
C GLY A 124 7.56 -15.92 1.53
N LEU A 125 8.55 -16.35 2.33
CA LEU A 125 9.36 -15.45 3.15
C LEU A 125 10.18 -14.47 2.31
N LYS A 126 10.84 -14.93 1.23
CA LYS A 126 11.56 -14.06 0.31
C LYS A 126 10.65 -13.03 -0.35
N SER A 127 9.47 -13.44 -0.78
CA SER A 127 8.45 -12.55 -1.35
C SER A 127 7.98 -11.51 -0.31
N ALA A 128 7.69 -11.93 0.92
CA ALA A 128 7.28 -11.02 2.00
C ALA A 128 8.36 -9.98 2.32
N PHE A 129 9.63 -10.37 2.38
CA PHE A 129 10.73 -9.43 2.60
C PHE A 129 10.90 -8.44 1.45
N ALA A 130 10.75 -8.89 0.21
CA ALA A 130 10.81 -8.02 -0.97
C ALA A 130 9.67 -6.99 -0.96
N ASN A 131 8.44 -7.41 -0.66
CA ASN A 131 7.30 -6.52 -0.54
C ASN A 131 7.44 -5.53 0.63
N CYS A 132 7.96 -5.99 1.78
CA CYS A 132 8.24 -5.11 2.92
C CYS A 132 9.25 -4.00 2.55
N SER A 133 10.30 -4.35 1.81
CA SER A 133 11.27 -3.38 1.29
C SER A 133 10.61 -2.39 0.34
N GLY A 134 9.80 -2.86 -0.60
CA GLY A 134 9.07 -2.02 -1.55
C GLY A 134 8.11 -1.04 -0.88
N TRP A 135 7.36 -1.49 0.13
CA TRP A 135 6.48 -0.60 0.90
C TRP A 135 7.25 0.40 1.77
N THR A 136 8.42 0.02 2.28
CA THR A 136 9.29 0.95 3.01
C THR A 136 9.83 2.05 2.09
N GLU A 137 10.17 1.70 0.85
CA GLU A 137 10.56 2.65 -0.18
C GLU A 137 9.40 3.59 -0.54
N PHE A 138 8.21 3.05 -0.77
CA PHE A 138 6.99 3.84 -0.99
C PHE A 138 6.75 4.87 0.11
N LEU A 139 6.79 4.44 1.38
CA LEU A 139 6.59 5.32 2.54
C LEU A 139 7.66 6.41 2.64
N SER A 140 8.90 6.07 2.32
CA SER A 140 10.02 7.02 2.32
C SER A 140 9.87 8.05 1.20
N ALA A 141 9.53 7.61 0.00
CA ALA A 141 9.29 8.48 -1.16
C ALA A 141 8.11 9.43 -0.91
N LEU A 142 6.99 8.91 -0.39
CA LEU A 142 5.82 9.70 -0.02
C LEU A 142 6.15 10.77 1.02
N LYS A 143 6.84 10.38 2.10
CA LYS A 143 7.23 11.31 3.16
C LYS A 143 8.10 12.44 2.64
N VAL A 144 9.14 12.12 1.88
CA VAL A 144 10.06 13.10 1.30
C VAL A 144 9.34 13.99 0.30
N PHE A 145 8.43 13.45 -0.49
CA PHE A 145 7.63 14.23 -1.43
C PHE A 145 6.70 15.21 -0.72
N ILE A 146 5.97 14.77 0.31
CA ILE A 146 5.04 15.63 1.05
C ILE A 146 5.79 16.72 1.83
N GLU A 147 6.81 16.33 2.60
CA GLU A 147 7.49 17.26 3.52
C GLU A 147 8.48 18.20 2.83
N TYR A 148 9.14 17.73 1.76
CA TYR A 148 10.26 18.47 1.12
C TYR A 148 10.06 18.77 -0.37
N LYS A 149 8.99 18.27 -1.00
CA LYS A 149 8.73 18.39 -2.46
C LYS A 149 9.83 17.81 -3.34
N ILE A 150 10.52 16.79 -2.86
CA ILE A 150 11.58 16.08 -3.57
C ILE A 150 11.02 14.74 -4.07
N THR A 151 11.38 14.36 -5.29
CA THR A 151 11.08 13.05 -5.87
C THR A 151 12.36 12.35 -6.29
N PHE A 152 12.38 11.02 -6.10
CA PHE A 152 13.45 10.15 -6.60
C PHE A 152 13.18 9.63 -8.02
N LEU A 153 12.02 9.92 -8.59
CA LEU A 153 11.72 9.56 -9.98
C LEU A 153 12.58 10.41 -10.92
N THR A 154 13.43 9.72 -11.68
CA THR A 154 14.09 10.32 -12.83
C THR A 154 13.12 10.32 -14.01
N LYS A 155 12.84 11.50 -14.56
CA LYS A 155 12.05 11.63 -15.78
C LYS A 155 12.91 11.33 -17.01
#